data_f37936e3923cc659e152703e14aef329
#
_entry.id   f37936e3923cc659e152703e14aef329
#
_cell.length_a   1.000
_cell.length_b   1.000
_cell.length_c   1.000
_cell.angle_alpha   90.00
_cell.angle_beta   90.00
_cell.angle_gamma   90.00
#
_symmetry.space_group_name_H-M   'P 1'
#
loop_
_entity.id
_entity.type
_entity.pdbx_description
1 polymer ?
#
loop_
_entity_poly.entity_id
_entity_poly.type
_entity_poly.pdbx_seq_one_letter_code
_entity_poly.pdbx_strand_id
1 'polypeptide(L)'
;MGKNFRDTLNERMKDPSFLAEWNAQEPERQIMRAISEGREEKDMTQKQLAEITGITQADISRLESGTANPSLRTLKRLAAGMGMALKVEFVPIQP
;
A
#
# COMPACT_ATOMS: atom_id res chain seq x y z
N MET A 1 -30.88 9.29 -9.88
CA MET A 1 -30.02 8.23 -9.36
C MET A 1 -28.68 8.77 -8.98
N GLY A 2 -28.20 8.42 -7.81
CA GLY A 2 -26.88 8.81 -7.38
C GLY A 2 -25.78 8.02 -8.11
N LYS A 3 -24.61 8.62 -8.22
CA LYS A 3 -23.44 7.94 -8.76
C LYS A 3 -22.80 7.12 -7.66
N ASN A 4 -22.28 5.95 -8.00
CA ASN A 4 -21.51 5.18 -7.04
C ASN A 4 -20.08 5.72 -6.93
N PHE A 5 -19.31 5.22 -5.99
CA PHE A 5 -17.93 5.68 -5.76
C PHE A 5 -17.08 5.55 -7.02
N ARG A 6 -17.20 4.44 -7.74
CA ARG A 6 -16.41 4.19 -8.95
C ARG A 6 -16.69 5.22 -10.04
N ASP A 7 -17.96 5.55 -10.28
CA ASP A 7 -18.33 6.53 -11.30
C ASP A 7 -17.79 7.92 -10.94
N THR A 8 -17.90 8.31 -9.68
CA THR A 8 -17.36 9.57 -9.19
C THR A 8 -15.84 9.62 -9.37
N LEU A 9 -15.16 8.52 -9.03
CA LEU A 9 -13.71 8.45 -9.20
C LEU A 9 -13.30 8.55 -10.66
N ASN A 10 -14.00 7.86 -11.56
CA ASN A 10 -13.70 7.90 -12.99
C ASN A 10 -13.84 9.32 -13.55
N GLU A 11 -14.85 10.05 -13.11
CA GLU A 11 -15.03 11.46 -13.52
C GLU A 11 -13.87 12.33 -13.04
N ARG A 12 -13.44 12.14 -11.78
CA ARG A 12 -12.33 12.90 -11.20
C ARG A 12 -11.01 12.60 -11.90
N MET A 13 -10.82 11.38 -12.35
CA MET A 13 -9.61 10.98 -13.06
C MET A 13 -9.43 11.68 -14.41
N LYS A 14 -10.49 12.34 -14.92
CA LYS A 14 -10.39 13.15 -16.13
C LYS A 14 -9.84 14.55 -15.84
N ASP A 15 -9.82 14.98 -14.59
CA ASP A 15 -9.26 16.26 -14.17
C ASP A 15 -7.74 16.10 -14.05
N PRO A 16 -6.92 16.85 -14.85
CA PRO A 16 -5.47 16.73 -14.79
C PRO A 16 -4.87 16.97 -13.40
N SER A 17 -5.42 17.93 -12.65
CA SER A 17 -4.93 18.22 -11.29
C SER A 17 -5.18 17.06 -10.35
N PHE A 18 -6.39 16.49 -10.39
CA PHE A 18 -6.74 15.33 -9.57
C PHE A 18 -5.89 14.12 -9.94
N LEU A 19 -5.70 13.90 -11.26
CA LEU A 19 -4.89 12.76 -11.73
C LEU A 19 -3.45 12.89 -11.26
N ALA A 20 -2.87 14.09 -11.30
CA ALA A 20 -1.53 14.32 -10.83
C ALA A 20 -1.39 14.01 -9.34
N GLU A 21 -2.35 14.46 -8.53
CA GLU A 21 -2.38 14.16 -7.08
C GLU A 21 -2.54 12.67 -6.83
N TRP A 22 -3.44 12.03 -7.55
CA TRP A 22 -3.67 10.59 -7.46
C TRP A 22 -2.40 9.81 -7.77
N ASN A 23 -1.71 10.15 -8.87
CA ASN A 23 -0.49 9.48 -9.28
C ASN A 23 0.65 9.73 -8.29
N ALA A 24 0.70 10.92 -7.68
CA ALA A 24 1.72 11.23 -6.68
C ALA A 24 1.59 10.36 -5.42
N GLN A 25 0.37 9.89 -5.13
CA GLN A 25 0.11 9.03 -3.97
C GLN A 25 0.11 7.54 -4.31
N GLU A 26 0.36 7.17 -5.56
CA GLU A 26 0.32 5.78 -6.00
C GLU A 26 1.31 4.88 -5.25
N PRO A 27 2.59 5.30 -5.02
CA PRO A 27 3.50 4.46 -4.26
C PRO A 27 3.00 4.10 -2.86
N GLU A 28 2.37 5.05 -2.17
CA GLU A 28 1.81 4.82 -0.84
C GLU A 28 0.67 3.80 -0.89
N ARG A 29 -0.20 3.90 -1.90
CA ARG A 29 -1.29 2.94 -2.09
C ARG A 29 -0.77 1.55 -2.40
N GLN A 30 0.31 1.46 -3.19
CA GLN A 30 0.94 0.18 -3.51
C GLN A 30 1.52 -0.48 -2.26
N ILE A 31 2.13 0.30 -1.38
CA ILE A 31 2.67 -0.20 -0.11
C ILE A 31 1.55 -0.72 0.77
N MET A 32 0.47 0.04 0.93
CA MET A 32 -0.70 -0.37 1.71
C MET A 32 -1.22 -1.72 1.23
N ARG A 33 -1.44 -1.83 -0.07
CA ARG A 33 -1.96 -3.04 -0.71
C ARG A 33 -1.00 -4.21 -0.59
N ALA A 34 0.28 -3.96 -0.84
CA ALA A 34 1.29 -5.02 -0.80
C ALA A 34 1.34 -5.69 0.58
N ILE A 35 1.25 -4.90 1.64
CA ILE A 35 1.27 -5.44 3.01
C ILE A 35 -0.03 -6.20 3.30
N SER A 36 -1.19 -5.59 3.04
CA SER A 36 -2.49 -6.23 3.31
C SER A 36 -2.69 -7.49 2.49
N GLU A 37 -2.46 -7.42 1.19
CA GLU A 37 -2.68 -8.55 0.29
C GLU A 37 -1.66 -9.66 0.56
N GLY A 38 -0.40 -9.31 0.79
CA GLY A 38 0.63 -10.28 1.11
C GLY A 38 0.31 -11.04 2.39
N ARG A 39 -0.13 -10.32 3.40
CA ARG A 39 -0.52 -10.90 4.67
C ARG A 39 -1.73 -11.84 4.50
N GLU A 40 -2.75 -11.38 3.80
CA GLU A 40 -3.97 -12.16 3.57
C GLU A 40 -3.68 -13.40 2.73
N GLU A 41 -2.83 -13.28 1.73
CA GLU A 41 -2.42 -14.41 0.89
C GLU A 41 -1.75 -15.52 1.71
N LYS A 42 -1.08 -15.15 2.80
CA LYS A 42 -0.42 -16.10 3.69
C LYS A 42 -1.27 -16.45 4.92
N ASP A 43 -2.54 -16.04 4.92
CA ASP A 43 -3.46 -16.27 6.06
C ASP A 43 -2.89 -15.77 7.39
N MET A 44 -2.22 -14.62 7.35
CA MET A 44 -1.62 -14.01 8.53
C MET A 44 -2.44 -12.84 9.03
N THR A 45 -2.61 -12.76 10.35
CA THR A 45 -3.18 -11.57 10.99
C THR A 45 -2.08 -10.50 11.13
N GLN A 46 -2.48 -9.25 11.36
CA GLN A 46 -1.53 -8.20 11.67
C GLN A 46 -0.67 -8.56 12.88
N LYS A 47 -1.29 -9.17 13.88
CA LYS A 47 -0.60 -9.60 15.11
C LYS A 47 0.47 -10.64 14.79
N GLN A 48 0.14 -11.63 13.96
CA GLN A 48 1.09 -12.67 13.58
C GLN A 48 2.27 -12.08 12.80
N LEU A 49 2.00 -11.18 11.86
CA LEU A 49 3.07 -10.52 11.12
C LEU A 49 3.94 -9.68 12.06
N ALA A 50 3.34 -9.00 13.02
CA ALA A 50 4.09 -8.23 14.02
C ALA A 50 5.02 -9.14 14.82
N GLU A 51 4.54 -10.29 15.26
CA GLU A 51 5.35 -11.25 16.02
C GLU A 51 6.53 -11.78 15.22
N ILE A 52 6.32 -12.08 13.94
CA ILE A 52 7.36 -12.63 13.08
C ILE A 52 8.42 -11.58 12.75
N THR A 53 8.01 -10.34 12.50
CA THR A 53 8.91 -9.29 12.02
C THR A 53 9.54 -8.47 13.12
N GLY A 54 8.96 -8.48 14.32
CA GLY A 54 9.37 -7.58 15.39
C GLY A 54 8.88 -6.14 15.20
N ILE A 55 8.06 -5.90 14.19
CA ILE A 55 7.42 -4.60 13.96
C ILE A 55 6.11 -4.60 14.76
N THR A 56 5.78 -3.50 15.42
CA THR A 56 4.58 -3.45 16.25
C THR A 56 3.32 -3.58 15.41
N GLN A 57 2.27 -4.18 15.96
CA GLN A 57 0.99 -4.27 15.27
C GLN A 57 0.43 -2.88 14.95
N ALA A 58 0.65 -1.91 15.85
CA ALA A 58 0.23 -0.53 15.61
C ALA A 58 0.91 0.07 14.37
N ASP A 59 2.19 -0.21 14.19
CA ASP A 59 2.93 0.27 13.00
C ASP A 59 2.43 -0.40 11.74
N ILE A 60 2.17 -1.72 11.78
CA ILE A 60 1.61 -2.45 10.63
C ILE A 60 0.24 -1.88 10.28
N SER A 61 -0.60 -1.63 11.29
CA SER A 61 -1.93 -1.05 11.07
C SER A 61 -1.84 0.32 10.40
N ARG A 62 -0.91 1.16 10.84
CA ARG A 62 -0.71 2.48 10.22
C ARG A 62 -0.23 2.38 8.78
N LEU A 63 0.65 1.43 8.50
CA LEU A 63 1.12 1.18 7.14
C LEU A 63 -0.01 0.75 6.23
N GLU A 64 -0.89 -0.14 6.70
CA GLU A 64 -2.04 -0.63 5.93
C GLU A 64 -3.12 0.43 5.77
N SER A 65 -3.16 1.44 6.61
CA SER A 65 -4.11 2.56 6.49
C SER A 65 -3.54 3.76 5.73
N GLY A 66 -2.27 3.71 5.36
CA GLY A 66 -1.62 4.77 4.60
C GLY A 66 -1.20 5.97 5.42
N THR A 67 -1.14 5.85 6.75
CA THR A 67 -0.79 6.96 7.63
C THR A 67 0.67 6.94 8.10
N ALA A 68 1.48 6.05 7.53
CA ALA A 68 2.89 5.91 7.90
C ALA A 68 3.76 5.94 6.64
N ASN A 69 5.02 6.35 6.84
CA ASN A 69 6.03 6.38 5.79
C ASN A 69 7.14 5.40 6.17
N PRO A 70 7.11 4.18 5.66
CA PRO A 70 8.04 3.15 6.08
C PRO A 70 9.42 3.36 5.47
N SER A 71 10.46 2.95 6.22
CA SER A 71 11.81 2.88 5.68
C SER A 71 11.94 1.65 4.78
N LEU A 72 12.97 1.66 3.93
CA LEU A 72 13.31 0.49 3.12
C LEU A 72 13.55 -0.74 4.01
N ARG A 73 14.22 -0.54 5.14
CA ARG A 73 14.47 -1.63 6.11
C ARG A 73 13.17 -2.24 6.60
N THR A 74 12.18 -1.41 6.94
CA THR A 74 10.87 -1.89 7.40
C THR A 74 10.18 -2.70 6.30
N LEU A 75 10.18 -2.19 5.07
CA LEU A 75 9.56 -2.89 3.94
C LEU A 75 10.22 -4.25 3.68
N LYS A 76 11.55 -4.30 3.77
CA LYS A 76 12.29 -5.56 3.59
C LYS A 76 11.94 -6.58 4.67
N ARG A 77 11.80 -6.12 5.92
CA ARG A 77 11.43 -6.99 7.05
C ARG A 77 10.02 -7.54 6.87
N LEU A 78 9.08 -6.69 6.45
CA LEU A 78 7.71 -7.13 6.20
C LEU A 78 7.66 -8.16 5.08
N ALA A 79 8.34 -7.91 3.98
CA ALA A 79 8.39 -8.86 2.85
C ALA A 79 8.96 -10.20 3.31
N ALA A 80 10.09 -10.18 4.02
CA ALA A 80 10.72 -11.40 4.51
C ALA A 80 9.80 -12.17 5.48
N GLY A 81 9.09 -11.46 6.34
CA GLY A 81 8.14 -12.08 7.27
C GLY A 81 6.98 -12.77 6.57
N MET A 82 6.65 -12.35 5.37
CA MET A 82 5.61 -12.97 4.55
C MET A 82 6.19 -13.99 3.55
N GLY A 83 7.50 -14.28 3.65
CA GLY A 83 8.15 -15.21 2.73
C GLY A 83 8.31 -14.65 1.32
N MET A 84 8.40 -13.34 1.20
CA MET A 84 8.47 -12.63 -0.08
C MET A 84 9.73 -11.78 -0.16
N ALA A 85 10.08 -11.33 -1.37
CA ALA A 85 11.16 -10.41 -1.61
C ALA A 85 10.57 -9.05 -1.99
N LEU A 86 11.19 -7.98 -1.51
CA LEU A 86 10.82 -6.63 -1.91
C LEU A 86 11.42 -6.34 -3.29
N LYS A 87 10.58 -5.88 -4.21
CA LYS A 87 11.00 -5.41 -5.53
C LYS A 87 10.70 -3.93 -5.63
N VAL A 88 11.66 -3.15 -6.09
CA VAL A 88 11.49 -1.70 -6.29
C VAL A 88 11.86 -1.39 -7.72
N GLU A 89 11.04 -0.60 -8.39
CA GLU A 89 11.36 -0.18 -9.75
C GLU A 89 10.85 1.23 -10.02
N PHE A 90 11.57 1.92 -10.90
CA PHE A 90 11.13 3.19 -11.43
C PHE A 90 10.47 2.93 -12.78
N VAL A 91 9.30 3.53 -12.99
CA VAL A 91 8.56 3.36 -14.23
C VAL A 91 8.46 4.73 -14.93
N PRO A 92 8.47 4.75 -16.27
CA PRO A 92 8.30 6.01 -16.98
C PRO A 92 6.95 6.66 -16.66
N ILE A 93 6.95 7.99 -16.58
CA ILE A 93 5.71 8.74 -16.39
C ILE A 93 4.91 8.63 -17.69
N GLN A 94 3.65 8.21 -17.57
CA GLN A 94 2.74 8.16 -18.70
C GLN A 94 2.13 9.53 -18.94
N PRO A 95 2.13 10.05 -20.22
CA PRO A 95 1.50 11.32 -20.52
C PRO A 95 -0.03 11.28 -20.37
#